data_1cdfcd5f814fe693c323b3217d42d815
#
_entry.id   1cdfcd5f814fe693c323b3217d42d815
#
_cell.length_a   1.000
_cell.length_b   1.000
_cell.length_c   1.000
_cell.angle_alpha   90.00
_cell.angle_beta   90.00
_cell.angle_gamma   90.00
#
_symmetry.space_group_name_H-M   'P 1'
#
loop_
_entity.id
_entity.type
_entity.pdbx_description
1 polymer ?
#
loop_
_entity_poly.entity_id
_entity_poly.type
_entity_poly.pdbx_seq_one_letter_code
_entity_poly.pdbx_strand_id
1 'polypeptide(L)'
;MSKLPYVTLSSATSLDGYLDTTDPPRLTLSNEADRDRVDVVRAENDAILVGARTVRRDNPRLLVRSLDLQTQRKVAGLPPSPWKVTVTKTGDLDPNAAFFTTGDAPKLVYCPASVATRIRQRLGHAALVVGLGEDVAMTDLIVDLADRGIRALMVEGGTTVHTQFLAANLVDELHLVVAPFFVGDSRAPRFVGDAAFPWTSNRRATLANVQQIGDVVLLRYALSARFAVHNANSRHHLTGPPITVRTP
;
A
#
# COMPACT_ATOMS: atom_id res chain seq x y z
N MET A 1 15.01 12.43 -16.41
CA MET A 1 14.45 11.28 -15.66
C MET A 1 13.34 11.81 -14.76
N SER A 2 12.16 11.22 -14.83
CA SER A 2 11.05 11.56 -13.92
C SER A 2 11.45 11.27 -12.47
N LYS A 3 11.03 12.14 -11.54
CA LYS A 3 11.29 11.93 -10.11
C LYS A 3 10.48 10.71 -9.65
N LEU A 4 11.13 9.72 -9.04
CA LEU A 4 10.47 8.51 -8.53
C LEU A 4 9.37 8.87 -7.51
N PRO A 5 8.25 8.12 -7.44
CA PRO A 5 7.20 8.30 -6.45
C PRO A 5 7.74 8.32 -5.02
N TYR A 6 7.10 9.07 -4.15
CA TYR A 6 7.24 8.90 -2.71
C TYR A 6 6.48 7.64 -2.31
N VAL A 7 7.12 6.73 -1.57
CA VAL A 7 6.54 5.41 -1.25
C VAL A 7 6.24 5.32 0.24
N THR A 8 4.95 5.24 0.56
CA THR A 8 4.44 4.93 1.90
C THR A 8 4.05 3.45 1.96
N LEU A 9 4.75 2.65 2.75
CA LEU A 9 4.35 1.27 3.03
C LEU A 9 3.47 1.27 4.27
N SER A 10 2.22 0.79 4.14
CA SER A 10 1.24 0.74 5.23
C SER A 10 0.79 -0.68 5.49
N SER A 11 0.90 -1.12 6.73
CA SER A 11 0.53 -2.47 7.14
C SER A 11 0.04 -2.50 8.58
N ALA A 12 -0.81 -3.47 8.90
CA ALA A 12 -1.16 -3.83 10.27
C ALA A 12 -0.71 -5.26 10.56
N THR A 13 -0.26 -5.51 11.79
CA THR A 13 0.20 -6.83 12.24
C THR A 13 -0.34 -7.16 13.63
N SER A 14 -0.36 -8.45 13.98
CA SER A 14 -0.43 -8.89 15.37
C SER A 14 0.84 -8.51 16.14
N LEU A 15 0.85 -8.68 17.48
CA LEU A 15 2.03 -8.45 18.34
C LEU A 15 3.24 -9.29 17.91
N ASP A 16 3.02 -10.49 17.37
CA ASP A 16 4.04 -11.41 16.89
C ASP A 16 4.33 -11.29 15.38
N GLY A 17 3.82 -10.21 14.73
CA GLY A 17 4.23 -9.78 13.39
C GLY A 17 3.53 -10.48 12.23
N TYR A 18 2.33 -11.04 12.42
CA TYR A 18 1.55 -11.69 11.36
C TYR A 18 0.51 -10.76 10.76
N LEU A 19 0.26 -10.94 9.45
CA LEU A 19 -0.73 -10.19 8.68
C LEU A 19 -2.12 -10.83 8.71
N ASP A 20 -2.19 -12.14 9.00
CA ASP A 20 -3.41 -12.93 8.98
C ASP A 20 -3.16 -14.31 9.61
N THR A 21 -4.20 -15.15 9.66
CA THR A 21 -4.10 -16.59 9.97
C THR A 21 -3.92 -17.41 8.68
N THR A 22 -3.71 -18.73 8.83
CA THR A 22 -3.72 -19.68 7.71
C THR A 22 -5.11 -19.93 7.18
N ASP A 23 -6.10 -19.96 8.05
CA ASP A 23 -7.48 -20.37 7.79
C ASP A 23 -8.48 -19.20 7.92
N PRO A 24 -9.63 -19.26 7.22
CA PRO A 24 -10.71 -18.28 7.40
C PRO A 24 -11.32 -18.34 8.83
N PRO A 25 -11.90 -17.26 9.31
CA PRO A 25 -12.05 -15.95 8.66
C PRO A 25 -10.77 -15.10 8.73
N ARG A 26 -10.65 -14.13 7.80
CA ARG A 26 -9.57 -13.15 7.80
C ARG A 26 -9.54 -12.37 9.12
N LEU A 27 -8.34 -12.10 9.63
CA LEU A 27 -8.17 -11.29 10.83
C LEU A 27 -8.54 -9.81 10.59
N THR A 28 -9.16 -9.21 11.60
CA THR A 28 -9.31 -7.77 11.69
C THR A 28 -8.19 -7.21 12.57
N LEU A 29 -7.16 -6.65 11.93
CA LEU A 29 -5.97 -6.10 12.60
C LEU A 29 -6.13 -4.60 12.93
N SER A 30 -7.10 -3.92 12.30
CA SER A 30 -7.35 -2.49 12.46
C SER A 30 -8.74 -2.25 13.04
N ASN A 31 -8.87 -1.31 13.96
CA ASN A 31 -10.17 -0.80 14.41
C ASN A 31 -10.74 0.24 13.43
N GLU A 32 -11.90 0.81 13.72
CA GLU A 32 -12.57 1.78 12.84
C GLU A 32 -11.74 3.06 12.66
N ALA A 33 -11.20 3.61 13.75
CA ALA A 33 -10.41 4.82 13.72
C ALA A 33 -9.11 4.65 12.90
N ASP A 34 -8.47 3.47 12.95
CA ASP A 34 -7.32 3.18 12.09
C ASP A 34 -7.73 3.02 10.63
N ARG A 35 -8.88 2.41 10.35
CA ARG A 35 -9.41 2.35 8.97
C ARG A 35 -9.68 3.73 8.39
N ASP A 36 -10.16 4.69 9.22
CA ASP A 36 -10.37 6.08 8.78
C ASP A 36 -9.04 6.79 8.52
N ARG A 37 -8.03 6.57 9.35
CA ARG A 37 -6.66 7.03 9.09
C ARG A 37 -6.11 6.45 7.78
N VAL A 38 -6.28 5.16 7.52
CA VAL A 38 -5.86 4.53 6.25
C VAL A 38 -6.56 5.18 5.06
N ASP A 39 -7.84 5.54 5.21
CA ASP A 39 -8.62 6.20 4.16
C ASP A 39 -8.02 7.59 3.81
N VAL A 40 -7.57 8.36 4.82
CA VAL A 40 -6.83 9.62 4.62
C VAL A 40 -5.52 9.36 3.86
N VAL A 41 -4.72 8.39 4.30
CA VAL A 41 -3.46 8.05 3.61
C VAL A 41 -3.72 7.63 2.16
N ARG A 42 -4.76 6.84 1.89
CA ARG A 42 -5.17 6.52 0.52
C ARG A 42 -5.47 7.77 -0.28
N ALA A 43 -6.23 8.71 0.30
CA ALA A 43 -6.63 9.94 -0.39
C ALA A 43 -5.43 10.84 -0.75
N GLU A 44 -4.34 10.76 -0.01
CA GLU A 44 -3.10 11.53 -0.24
C GLU A 44 -2.19 10.90 -1.32
N ASN A 45 -2.48 9.67 -1.77
CA ASN A 45 -1.66 8.96 -2.74
C ASN A 45 -2.29 8.97 -4.15
N ASP A 46 -1.45 8.87 -5.19
CA ASP A 46 -1.88 8.76 -6.58
C ASP A 46 -2.23 7.32 -6.95
N ALA A 47 -1.56 6.36 -6.32
CA ALA A 47 -1.77 4.93 -6.56
C ALA A 47 -1.66 4.11 -5.27
N ILE A 48 -2.38 2.97 -5.24
CA ILE A 48 -2.31 1.95 -4.19
C ILE A 48 -1.88 0.63 -4.82
N LEU A 49 -0.84 0.01 -4.27
CA LEU A 49 -0.29 -1.25 -4.76
C LEU A 49 -0.50 -2.38 -3.75
N VAL A 50 -1.04 -3.50 -4.26
CA VAL A 50 -1.13 -4.78 -3.53
C VAL A 50 -0.66 -5.93 -4.42
N GLY A 51 -0.15 -7.00 -3.82
CA GLY A 51 0.21 -8.21 -4.55
C GLY A 51 -1.02 -9.00 -5.01
N ALA A 52 -0.89 -9.78 -6.09
CA ALA A 52 -1.97 -10.61 -6.62
C ALA A 52 -2.52 -11.63 -5.62
N ARG A 53 -1.70 -12.12 -4.68
CA ARG A 53 -2.18 -12.99 -3.59
C ARG A 53 -3.18 -12.25 -2.69
N THR A 54 -2.93 -10.98 -2.39
CA THR A 54 -3.86 -10.12 -1.64
C THR A 54 -5.15 -9.90 -2.43
N VAL A 55 -5.06 -9.66 -3.75
CA VAL A 55 -6.27 -9.56 -4.61
C VAL A 55 -7.12 -10.83 -4.53
N ARG A 56 -6.51 -12.02 -4.64
CA ARG A 56 -7.23 -13.30 -4.60
C ARG A 56 -7.82 -13.63 -3.23
N ARG A 57 -7.06 -13.36 -2.16
CA ARG A 57 -7.46 -13.77 -0.80
C ARG A 57 -8.46 -12.80 -0.18
N ASP A 58 -8.20 -11.50 -0.36
CA ASP A 58 -8.88 -10.44 0.37
C ASP A 58 -9.97 -9.76 -0.46
N ASN A 59 -9.93 -9.96 -1.78
CA ASN A 59 -10.83 -9.32 -2.75
C ASN A 59 -11.04 -7.82 -2.47
N PRO A 60 -9.96 -7.02 -2.33
CA PRO A 60 -10.02 -5.65 -1.83
C PRO A 60 -10.59 -4.71 -2.88
N ARG A 61 -11.41 -3.73 -2.45
CA ARG A 61 -11.93 -2.68 -3.32
C ARG A 61 -10.88 -1.58 -3.60
N LEU A 62 -9.96 -1.33 -2.67
CA LEU A 62 -8.94 -0.27 -2.72
C LEU A 62 -9.51 1.11 -3.11
N LEU A 63 -10.53 1.55 -2.40
CA LEU A 63 -11.18 2.83 -2.61
C LEU A 63 -10.95 3.76 -1.41
N VAL A 64 -11.01 5.06 -1.65
CA VAL A 64 -11.29 6.06 -0.62
C VAL A 64 -12.77 5.96 -0.28
N ARG A 65 -13.11 5.78 1.01
CA ARG A 65 -14.49 5.55 1.50
C ARG A 65 -15.21 6.86 1.81
N SER A 66 -14.48 7.81 2.43
CA SER A 66 -15.01 9.11 2.82
C SER A 66 -15.40 9.94 1.60
N LEU A 67 -16.65 10.39 1.55
CA LEU A 67 -17.15 11.27 0.48
C LEU A 67 -16.45 12.63 0.49
N ASP A 68 -16.07 13.12 1.66
CA ASP A 68 -15.35 14.39 1.80
C ASP A 68 -13.95 14.30 1.19
N LEU A 69 -13.22 13.21 1.47
CA LEU A 69 -11.90 12.96 0.87
C LEU A 69 -12.00 12.75 -0.65
N GLN A 70 -13.03 12.05 -1.13
CA GLN A 70 -13.29 11.92 -2.57
C GLN A 70 -13.56 13.29 -3.22
N THR A 71 -14.32 14.15 -2.54
CA THR A 71 -14.62 15.50 -3.02
C THR A 71 -13.37 16.37 -3.06
N GLN A 72 -12.52 16.32 -2.01
CA GLN A 72 -11.23 17.03 -1.99
C GLN A 72 -10.34 16.59 -3.16
N ARG A 73 -10.26 15.29 -3.45
CA ARG A 73 -9.50 14.76 -4.60
C ARG A 73 -10.04 15.30 -5.93
N LYS A 74 -11.37 15.29 -6.11
CA LYS A 74 -12.01 15.83 -7.33
C LYS A 74 -11.74 17.33 -7.52
N VAL A 75 -11.80 18.12 -6.46
CA VAL A 75 -11.45 19.55 -6.47
C VAL A 75 -9.99 19.76 -6.87
N ALA A 76 -9.09 18.87 -6.47
CA ALA A 76 -7.68 18.86 -6.89
C ALA A 76 -7.45 18.31 -8.31
N GLY A 77 -8.50 17.98 -9.07
CA GLY A 77 -8.41 17.41 -10.43
C GLY A 77 -7.99 15.94 -10.47
N LEU A 78 -8.07 15.24 -9.34
CA LEU A 78 -7.71 13.82 -9.21
C LEU A 78 -8.95 12.92 -9.29
N PRO A 79 -8.81 11.65 -9.69
CA PRO A 79 -9.87 10.65 -9.53
C PRO A 79 -10.31 10.54 -8.06
N PRO A 80 -11.59 10.20 -7.77
CA PRO A 80 -12.10 10.08 -6.40
C PRO A 80 -11.36 9.05 -5.56
N SER A 81 -10.71 8.08 -6.19
CA SER A 81 -9.82 7.10 -5.55
C SER A 81 -8.53 6.98 -6.35
N PRO A 82 -7.40 6.61 -5.70
CA PRO A 82 -6.12 6.37 -6.36
C PRO A 82 -6.19 5.28 -7.43
N TRP A 83 -5.24 5.28 -8.34
CA TRP A 83 -5.03 4.17 -9.27
C TRP A 83 -4.80 2.87 -8.49
N LYS A 84 -5.38 1.77 -8.97
CA LYS A 84 -5.18 0.46 -8.36
C LYS A 84 -4.08 -0.28 -9.09
N VAL A 85 -3.07 -0.72 -8.36
CA VAL A 85 -1.90 -1.40 -8.92
C VAL A 85 -1.78 -2.79 -8.30
N THR A 86 -1.56 -3.79 -9.13
CA THR A 86 -1.19 -5.13 -8.63
C THR A 86 -0.03 -5.72 -9.43
N VAL A 87 0.75 -6.57 -8.77
CA VAL A 87 1.84 -7.32 -9.36
C VAL A 87 1.58 -8.81 -9.25
N THR A 88 1.78 -9.54 -10.36
CA THR A 88 1.55 -10.99 -10.43
C THR A 88 2.66 -11.68 -11.21
N LYS A 89 3.13 -12.84 -10.73
CA LYS A 89 4.08 -13.68 -11.48
C LYS A 89 3.38 -14.54 -12.54
N THR A 90 2.19 -15.02 -12.23
CA THR A 90 1.50 -16.03 -13.04
C THR A 90 0.29 -15.51 -13.80
N GLY A 91 -0.22 -14.33 -13.43
CA GLY A 91 -1.47 -13.79 -14.01
C GLY A 91 -2.74 -14.47 -13.55
N ASP A 92 -2.66 -15.22 -12.44
CA ASP A 92 -3.83 -15.81 -11.82
C ASP A 92 -4.63 -14.72 -11.08
N LEU A 93 -5.51 -14.06 -11.83
CA LEU A 93 -6.38 -12.97 -11.39
C LEU A 93 -7.78 -13.20 -11.95
N ASP A 94 -8.80 -13.09 -11.11
CA ASP A 94 -10.20 -13.15 -11.53
C ASP A 94 -10.65 -11.76 -12.00
N PRO A 95 -11.07 -11.60 -13.28
CA PRO A 95 -11.57 -10.32 -13.78
C PRO A 95 -12.83 -9.82 -13.05
N ASN A 96 -13.55 -10.70 -12.36
CA ASN A 96 -14.73 -10.36 -11.56
C ASN A 96 -14.39 -9.95 -10.13
N ALA A 97 -13.12 -10.01 -9.72
CA ALA A 97 -12.72 -9.55 -8.39
C ALA A 97 -13.07 -8.07 -8.17
N ALA A 98 -13.43 -7.71 -6.93
CA ALA A 98 -13.79 -6.33 -6.56
C ALA A 98 -12.67 -5.32 -6.89
N PHE A 99 -11.41 -5.76 -6.93
CA PHE A 99 -10.29 -4.96 -7.40
C PHE A 99 -10.55 -4.40 -8.81
N PHE A 100 -11.11 -5.20 -9.74
CA PHE A 100 -11.35 -4.82 -11.12
C PHE A 100 -12.73 -4.20 -11.33
N THR A 101 -13.75 -4.68 -10.62
CA THR A 101 -15.15 -4.34 -10.91
C THR A 101 -15.69 -3.16 -10.09
N THR A 102 -15.00 -2.75 -9.00
CA THR A 102 -15.53 -1.70 -8.12
C THR A 102 -14.81 -0.37 -8.34
N GLY A 103 -15.56 0.69 -8.61
CA GLY A 103 -15.07 2.06 -8.80
C GLY A 103 -14.34 2.28 -10.14
N ASP A 104 -14.22 3.55 -10.53
CA ASP A 104 -13.77 3.98 -11.87
C ASP A 104 -12.26 4.29 -11.93
N ALA A 105 -11.54 4.14 -10.82
CA ALA A 105 -10.11 4.37 -10.79
C ALA A 105 -9.37 3.46 -11.80
N PRO A 106 -8.37 3.96 -12.55
CA PRO A 106 -7.56 3.15 -13.45
C PRO A 106 -6.92 1.98 -12.73
N LYS A 107 -6.76 0.84 -13.42
CA LYS A 107 -6.18 -0.37 -12.87
C LYS A 107 -4.97 -0.78 -13.70
N LEU A 108 -3.84 -1.04 -13.02
CA LEU A 108 -2.58 -1.50 -13.59
C LEU A 108 -2.26 -2.90 -13.07
N VAL A 109 -1.84 -3.78 -13.97
CA VAL A 109 -1.35 -5.12 -13.63
C VAL A 109 0.06 -5.27 -14.18
N TYR A 110 1.04 -5.39 -13.29
CA TYR A 110 2.42 -5.67 -13.66
C TYR A 110 2.70 -7.18 -13.61
N CYS A 111 3.37 -7.68 -14.63
CA CYS A 111 3.70 -9.10 -14.75
C CYS A 111 4.98 -9.29 -15.56
N PRO A 112 5.61 -10.48 -15.54
CA PRO A 112 6.65 -10.85 -16.51
C PRO A 112 6.18 -10.69 -17.95
N ALA A 113 7.04 -10.24 -18.82
CA ALA A 113 6.73 -10.03 -20.26
C ALA A 113 6.18 -11.30 -20.91
N SER A 114 6.70 -12.47 -20.53
CA SER A 114 6.31 -13.78 -21.07
C SER A 114 4.85 -14.14 -20.86
N VAL A 115 4.18 -13.61 -19.81
CA VAL A 115 2.77 -13.91 -19.50
C VAL A 115 1.82 -12.75 -19.84
N ALA A 116 2.34 -11.59 -20.23
CA ALA A 116 1.58 -10.36 -20.42
C ALA A 116 0.43 -10.50 -21.44
N THR A 117 0.68 -11.15 -22.58
CA THR A 117 -0.34 -11.35 -23.64
C THR A 117 -1.52 -12.17 -23.13
N ARG A 118 -1.25 -13.27 -22.42
CA ARG A 118 -2.30 -14.11 -21.83
C ARG A 118 -3.13 -13.34 -20.80
N ILE A 119 -2.49 -12.49 -19.99
CA ILE A 119 -3.19 -11.69 -18.98
C ILE A 119 -4.05 -10.62 -19.65
N ARG A 120 -3.57 -9.95 -20.71
CA ARG A 120 -4.36 -9.00 -21.50
C ARG A 120 -5.63 -9.66 -22.06
N GLN A 121 -5.50 -10.85 -22.62
CA GLN A 121 -6.65 -11.61 -23.14
C GLN A 121 -7.66 -11.93 -22.04
N ARG A 122 -7.17 -12.34 -20.85
CA ARG A 122 -8.03 -12.70 -19.71
C ARG A 122 -8.74 -11.51 -19.09
N LEU A 123 -8.06 -10.38 -18.92
CA LEU A 123 -8.60 -9.20 -18.24
C LEU A 123 -9.33 -8.24 -19.20
N GLY A 124 -9.07 -8.33 -20.51
CA GLY A 124 -9.69 -7.45 -21.50
C GLY A 124 -9.47 -5.98 -21.15
N HIS A 125 -10.57 -5.23 -21.08
CA HIS A 125 -10.56 -3.80 -20.75
C HIS A 125 -10.57 -3.50 -19.23
N ALA A 126 -10.60 -4.53 -18.36
CA ALA A 126 -10.69 -4.33 -16.91
C ALA A 126 -9.42 -3.70 -16.31
N ALA A 127 -8.27 -3.86 -16.95
CA ALA A 127 -7.00 -3.28 -16.49
C ALA A 127 -6.00 -3.11 -17.65
N LEU A 128 -5.11 -2.13 -17.52
CA LEU A 128 -3.91 -2.02 -18.36
C LEU A 128 -2.86 -3.01 -17.83
N VAL A 129 -2.37 -3.91 -18.72
CA VAL A 129 -1.36 -4.92 -18.38
C VAL A 129 0.01 -4.50 -18.91
N VAL A 130 0.98 -4.39 -18.02
CA VAL A 130 2.36 -4.00 -18.30
C VAL A 130 3.27 -5.20 -18.06
N GLY A 131 3.94 -5.66 -19.13
CA GLY A 131 4.96 -6.70 -19.05
C GLY A 131 6.33 -6.08 -18.78
N LEU A 132 7.01 -6.49 -17.70
CA LEU A 132 8.34 -6.02 -17.32
C LEU A 132 9.29 -7.22 -17.20
N GLY A 133 10.37 -7.21 -18.00
CA GLY A 133 11.45 -8.20 -17.89
C GLY A 133 11.04 -9.66 -17.86
N GLU A 134 11.92 -10.51 -17.35
CA GLU A 134 11.64 -11.93 -17.07
C GLU A 134 10.93 -12.10 -15.71
N ASP A 135 11.37 -11.33 -14.71
CA ASP A 135 10.71 -11.14 -13.41
C ASP A 135 10.43 -9.65 -13.21
N VAL A 136 9.39 -9.32 -12.46
CA VAL A 136 9.04 -7.92 -12.18
C VAL A 136 9.92 -7.39 -11.05
N ALA A 137 10.98 -6.65 -11.41
CA ALA A 137 11.74 -5.89 -10.42
C ALA A 137 10.93 -4.68 -9.94
N MET A 138 10.89 -4.46 -8.62
CA MET A 138 10.16 -3.31 -8.05
C MET A 138 10.75 -1.97 -8.48
N THR A 139 12.04 -1.92 -8.80
CA THR A 139 12.72 -0.75 -9.39
C THR A 139 12.14 -0.35 -10.74
N ASP A 140 11.91 -1.33 -11.62
CA ASP A 140 11.36 -1.07 -12.96
C ASP A 140 9.88 -0.68 -12.88
N LEU A 141 9.13 -1.33 -11.98
CA LEU A 141 7.74 -0.98 -11.69
C LEU A 141 7.60 0.48 -11.22
N ILE A 142 8.46 0.91 -10.29
CA ILE A 142 8.45 2.29 -9.76
C ILE A 142 8.80 3.31 -10.86
N VAL A 143 9.72 2.99 -11.76
CA VAL A 143 10.07 3.86 -12.90
C VAL A 143 8.90 3.99 -13.86
N ASP A 144 8.25 2.89 -14.25
CA ASP A 144 7.04 2.94 -15.12
C ASP A 144 5.90 3.73 -14.47
N LEU A 145 5.68 3.58 -13.14
CA LEU A 145 4.69 4.40 -12.42
C LEU A 145 5.06 5.89 -12.46
N ALA A 146 6.34 6.24 -12.27
CA ALA A 146 6.81 7.63 -12.35
C ALA A 146 6.57 8.24 -13.74
N ASP A 147 6.82 7.48 -14.80
CA ASP A 147 6.62 7.91 -16.20
C ASP A 147 5.12 8.08 -16.54
N ARG A 148 4.22 7.37 -15.84
CA ARG A 148 2.76 7.57 -15.90
C ARG A 148 2.27 8.76 -15.08
N GLY A 149 3.16 9.49 -14.41
CA GLY A 149 2.78 10.66 -13.61
C GLY A 149 2.45 10.36 -12.14
N ILE A 150 2.57 9.12 -11.67
CA ILE A 150 2.40 8.78 -10.25
C ILE A 150 3.55 9.39 -9.46
N ARG A 151 3.24 10.19 -8.45
CA ARG A 151 4.19 10.90 -7.57
C ARG A 151 4.17 10.40 -6.13
N ALA A 152 3.04 9.81 -5.70
CA ALA A 152 2.87 9.22 -4.39
C ALA A 152 2.25 7.82 -4.54
N LEU A 153 2.90 6.81 -3.95
CA LEU A 153 2.48 5.41 -3.99
C LEU A 153 2.31 4.86 -2.58
N MET A 154 1.11 4.37 -2.29
CA MET A 154 0.85 3.59 -1.09
C MET A 154 0.99 2.09 -1.39
N VAL A 155 1.82 1.38 -0.62
CA VAL A 155 1.99 -0.08 -0.70
C VAL A 155 1.29 -0.72 0.49
N GLU A 156 0.20 -1.47 0.24
CA GLU A 156 -0.62 -2.10 1.30
C GLU A 156 -0.40 -3.62 1.45
N GLY A 157 0.49 -4.19 0.67
CA GLY A 157 0.89 -5.55 0.95
C GLY A 157 0.65 -6.58 -0.14
N GLY A 158 0.79 -7.89 0.14
CA GLY A 158 1.18 -8.63 1.36
C GLY A 158 2.67 -8.90 1.50
N THR A 159 3.02 -9.95 2.27
CA THR A 159 4.40 -10.31 2.66
C THR A 159 5.43 -10.16 1.54
N THR A 160 5.20 -10.77 0.38
CA THR A 160 6.15 -10.75 -0.75
C THR A 160 6.40 -9.33 -1.26
N VAL A 161 5.34 -8.53 -1.42
CA VAL A 161 5.44 -7.15 -1.90
C VAL A 161 6.17 -6.28 -0.87
N HIS A 162 5.81 -6.38 0.41
CA HIS A 162 6.51 -5.68 1.49
C HIS A 162 8.01 -6.01 1.48
N THR A 163 8.34 -7.31 1.42
CA THR A 163 9.73 -7.79 1.38
C THR A 163 10.49 -7.20 0.20
N GLN A 164 9.92 -7.25 -1.01
CA GLN A 164 10.58 -6.76 -2.21
C GLN A 164 10.82 -5.24 -2.17
N PHE A 165 9.83 -4.44 -1.75
CA PHE A 165 9.98 -2.99 -1.64
C PHE A 165 11.01 -2.59 -0.59
N LEU A 166 10.98 -3.23 0.58
CA LEU A 166 11.94 -2.97 1.66
C LEU A 166 13.35 -3.43 1.28
N ALA A 167 13.53 -4.64 0.75
CA ALA A 167 14.84 -5.14 0.34
C ALA A 167 15.47 -4.30 -0.77
N ALA A 168 14.66 -3.79 -1.70
CA ALA A 168 15.11 -2.91 -2.77
C ALA A 168 15.35 -1.44 -2.32
N ASN A 169 15.18 -1.12 -1.03
CA ASN A 169 15.34 0.25 -0.48
C ASN A 169 14.46 1.30 -1.19
N LEU A 170 13.23 0.93 -1.54
CA LEU A 170 12.30 1.78 -2.29
C LEU A 170 11.27 2.49 -1.40
N VAL A 171 11.24 2.19 -0.11
CA VAL A 171 10.26 2.74 0.83
C VAL A 171 10.82 3.99 1.50
N ASP A 172 10.07 5.09 1.46
CA ASP A 172 10.42 6.34 2.11
C ASP A 172 9.90 6.40 3.55
N GLU A 173 8.69 5.85 3.77
CA GLU A 173 8.00 5.89 5.05
C GLU A 173 7.26 4.56 5.31
N LEU A 174 7.37 4.08 6.55
CA LEU A 174 6.62 2.91 7.02
C LEU A 174 5.56 3.35 8.03
N HIS A 175 4.31 2.96 7.79
CA HIS A 175 3.20 2.98 8.75
C HIS A 175 2.93 1.54 9.18
N LEU A 176 3.33 1.20 10.40
CA LEU A 176 3.10 -0.13 10.98
C LEU A 176 2.12 -0.02 12.15
N VAL A 177 0.95 -0.60 12.00
CA VAL A 177 -0.04 -0.72 13.08
C VAL A 177 0.15 -2.07 13.76
N VAL A 178 0.14 -2.07 15.09
CA VAL A 178 0.27 -3.29 15.90
C VAL A 178 -1.02 -3.50 16.67
N ALA A 179 -1.71 -4.61 16.35
CA ALA A 179 -2.94 -5.04 17.01
C ALA A 179 -2.61 -5.85 18.30
N PRO A 180 -3.42 -5.73 19.37
CA PRO A 180 -3.08 -6.22 20.71
C PRO A 180 -3.37 -7.72 20.91
N PHE A 181 -2.97 -8.56 19.96
CA PHE A 181 -3.13 -10.02 20.07
C PHE A 181 -2.01 -10.79 19.33
N PHE A 182 -1.93 -12.07 19.55
CA PHE A 182 -0.98 -13.00 18.93
C PHE A 182 -1.70 -13.94 17.98
N VAL A 183 -1.03 -14.33 16.88
CA VAL A 183 -1.45 -15.38 15.96
C VAL A 183 -0.85 -16.73 16.33
N GLY A 184 0.45 -16.77 16.63
CA GLY A 184 1.13 -17.97 17.14
C GLY A 184 1.29 -19.12 16.15
N ASP A 185 1.00 -18.93 14.85
CA ASP A 185 1.15 -19.97 13.81
C ASP A 185 2.27 -19.59 12.83
N SER A 186 3.37 -20.34 12.85
CA SER A 186 4.53 -20.06 11.99
C SER A 186 4.25 -20.20 10.48
N ARG A 187 3.14 -20.84 10.08
CA ARG A 187 2.68 -20.97 8.68
C ARG A 187 1.91 -19.74 8.21
N ALA A 188 1.43 -18.92 9.14
CA ALA A 188 0.68 -17.71 8.84
C ALA A 188 1.55 -16.66 8.13
N PRO A 189 0.95 -15.78 7.29
CA PRO A 189 1.70 -14.77 6.56
C PRO A 189 2.28 -13.70 7.50
N ARG A 190 3.59 -13.52 7.48
CA ARG A 190 4.30 -12.49 8.24
C ARG A 190 4.31 -11.16 7.50
N PHE A 191 4.60 -10.09 8.24
CA PHE A 191 4.79 -8.74 7.68
C PHE A 191 5.81 -8.73 6.55
N VAL A 192 6.96 -9.37 6.76
CA VAL A 192 8.01 -9.57 5.76
C VAL A 192 8.49 -11.02 5.77
N GLY A 193 9.02 -11.49 4.65
CA GLY A 193 9.75 -12.76 4.52
C GLY A 193 11.25 -12.57 4.63
N ASP A 194 11.99 -13.63 4.34
CA ASP A 194 13.45 -13.63 4.38
C ASP A 194 14.04 -12.79 3.24
N ALA A 195 14.88 -11.84 3.59
CA ALA A 195 15.65 -11.01 2.67
C ALA A 195 16.79 -10.27 3.39
N ALA A 196 17.74 -9.74 2.63
CA ALA A 196 18.70 -8.77 3.10
C ALA A 196 18.05 -7.38 3.10
N PHE A 197 17.77 -6.83 4.27
CA PHE A 197 17.20 -5.49 4.40
C PHE A 197 18.29 -4.45 4.63
N PRO A 198 18.15 -3.21 4.07
CA PRO A 198 19.10 -2.12 4.31
C PRO A 198 19.12 -1.66 5.78
N TRP A 199 18.00 -1.82 6.49
CA TRP A 199 17.89 -1.43 7.90
C TRP A 199 18.29 -2.60 8.79
N THR A 200 19.40 -2.41 9.53
CA THR A 200 20.01 -3.40 10.43
C THR A 200 20.22 -2.78 11.81
N SER A 201 20.80 -3.54 12.75
CA SER A 201 21.23 -3.01 14.05
C SER A 201 22.19 -1.83 13.93
N ASN A 202 23.00 -1.78 12.86
CA ASN A 202 23.99 -0.73 12.61
C ASN A 202 23.44 0.43 11.75
N ARG A 203 22.35 0.22 11.02
CA ARG A 203 21.64 1.24 10.22
C ARG A 203 20.16 1.18 10.57
N ARG A 204 19.78 1.91 11.58
CA ARG A 204 18.40 1.90 12.07
C ARG A 204 17.51 2.85 11.30
N ALA A 205 16.23 2.47 11.11
CA ALA A 205 15.18 3.39 10.70
C ALA A 205 14.93 4.43 11.79
N THR A 206 14.55 5.65 11.41
CA THR A 206 14.26 6.72 12.36
C THR A 206 12.79 6.67 12.77
N LEU A 207 12.52 6.50 14.05
CA LEU A 207 11.16 6.59 14.58
C LEU A 207 10.68 8.05 14.47
N ALA A 208 9.63 8.28 13.67
CA ALA A 208 9.09 9.59 13.40
C ALA A 208 7.88 9.94 14.27
N ASN A 209 7.03 8.94 14.58
CA ASN A 209 5.84 9.13 15.40
C ASN A 209 5.39 7.80 16.02
N VAL A 210 4.79 7.88 17.21
CA VAL A 210 4.06 6.80 17.88
C VAL A 210 2.71 7.34 18.27
N GLN A 211 1.63 6.65 17.89
CA GLN A 211 0.28 7.07 18.21
C GLN A 211 -0.58 5.89 18.63
N GLN A 212 -1.25 6.02 19.77
CA GLN A 212 -2.32 5.11 20.16
C GLN A 212 -3.59 5.48 19.38
N ILE A 213 -4.23 4.47 18.78
CA ILE A 213 -5.48 4.61 18.01
C ILE A 213 -6.46 3.57 18.56
N GLY A 214 -7.24 3.95 19.58
CA GLY A 214 -8.07 3.01 20.32
C GLY A 214 -7.22 1.95 21.01
N ASP A 215 -7.37 0.69 20.61
CA ASP A 215 -6.66 -0.47 21.12
C ASP A 215 -5.40 -0.86 20.31
N VAL A 216 -5.10 -0.17 19.21
CA VAL A 216 -3.91 -0.43 18.39
C VAL A 216 -2.87 0.68 18.53
N VAL A 217 -1.62 0.40 18.16
CA VAL A 217 -0.53 1.37 18.14
C VAL A 217 -0.02 1.53 16.72
N LEU A 218 -0.02 2.78 16.22
CA LEU A 218 0.65 3.15 14.96
C LEU A 218 2.09 3.55 15.25
N LEU A 219 3.02 2.91 14.57
CA LEU A 219 4.43 3.26 14.51
C LEU A 219 4.74 3.84 13.12
N ARG A 220 5.23 5.09 13.06
CA ARG A 220 5.70 5.70 11.81
C ARG A 220 7.22 5.78 11.82
N TYR A 221 7.85 5.22 10.79
CA TYR A 221 9.30 5.27 10.62
C TYR A 221 9.68 5.98 9.32
N ALA A 222 10.63 6.91 9.41
CA ALA A 222 11.34 7.44 8.25
C ALA A 222 12.41 6.44 7.80
N LEU A 223 12.33 6.02 6.54
CA LEU A 223 13.24 5.05 5.93
C LEU A 223 14.20 5.69 4.93
N SER A 224 13.91 6.90 4.46
CA SER A 224 14.76 7.68 3.55
C SER A 224 14.87 9.14 3.97
N ALA A 225 15.88 9.85 3.44
CA ALA A 225 16.03 11.29 3.64
C ALA A 225 14.89 12.12 3.01
N ARG A 226 14.13 11.53 2.06
CA ARG A 226 12.98 12.19 1.41
C ARG A 226 11.83 12.45 2.39
N PHE A 227 11.75 11.68 3.49
CA PHE A 227 10.73 11.85 4.53
C PHE A 227 10.67 13.27 5.10
N ALA A 228 11.82 13.87 5.43
CA ALA A 228 11.86 15.22 6.01
C ALA A 228 11.31 16.28 5.04
N VAL A 229 11.67 16.18 3.76
CA VAL A 229 11.20 17.09 2.70
C VAL A 229 9.71 16.90 2.43
N HIS A 230 9.22 15.68 2.40
CA HIS A 230 7.82 15.35 2.16
C HIS A 230 6.92 15.91 3.27
N ASN A 231 7.26 15.67 4.53
CA ASN A 231 6.48 16.15 5.68
C ASN A 231 6.50 17.69 5.82
N ALA A 232 7.58 18.36 5.44
CA ALA A 232 7.61 19.81 5.41
C ALA A 232 6.59 20.39 4.41
N ASN A 233 6.47 19.79 3.24
CA ASN A 233 5.53 20.20 2.19
C ASN A 233 4.08 19.86 2.55
N SER A 234 3.81 18.69 3.15
CA SER A 234 2.46 18.23 3.52
C SER A 234 1.83 19.10 4.62
N ARG A 235 2.62 19.68 5.53
CA ARG A 235 2.13 20.61 6.56
C ARG A 235 1.58 21.93 5.99
N HIS A 236 1.97 22.31 4.78
CA HIS A 236 1.47 23.52 4.12
C HIS A 236 0.12 23.32 3.40
N HIS A 237 -0.30 22.08 3.16
CA HIS A 237 -1.58 21.78 2.51
C HIS A 237 -2.74 21.51 3.49
N LEU A 238 -2.48 21.38 4.80
CA LEU A 238 -3.48 21.02 5.82
C LEU A 238 -3.63 22.11 6.90
N THR A 239 -3.64 23.39 6.54
CA THR A 239 -4.04 24.46 7.46
C THR A 239 -5.55 24.64 7.49
N GLY A 240 -6.27 23.61 7.90
CA GLY A 240 -7.60 23.68 8.46
C GLY A 240 -7.51 23.69 9.99
N PRO A 241 -8.49 24.28 10.74
CA PRO A 241 -8.42 24.36 12.18
C PRO A 241 -8.40 22.97 12.83
N PRO A 242 -7.68 22.80 13.96
CA PRO A 242 -7.58 21.51 14.64
C PRO A 242 -8.96 21.01 15.06
N ILE A 243 -9.30 19.78 14.69
CA ILE A 243 -10.51 19.09 15.15
C ILE A 243 -10.36 18.89 16.65
N THR A 244 -11.10 19.65 17.45
CA THR A 244 -11.16 19.49 18.90
C THR A 244 -11.98 18.25 19.21
N VAL A 245 -11.33 17.16 19.59
CA VAL A 245 -12.02 15.98 20.15
C VAL A 245 -12.57 16.38 21.51
N ARG A 246 -13.88 16.51 21.64
CA ARG A 246 -14.55 16.61 22.95
C ARG A 246 -14.49 15.23 23.61
N THR A 247 -13.75 15.13 24.68
CA THR A 247 -13.85 14.02 25.65
C THR A 247 -15.21 14.06 26.36
N PRO A 248 -15.80 12.88 26.65
CA PRO A 248 -17.09 12.77 27.34
C PRO A 248 -17.03 13.24 28.79
#